data_5a3fd8df11c2e22f52d2ff9cde1d1e37
#
_entry.id   5a3fd8df11c2e22f52d2ff9cde1d1e37
#
_cell.length_a   1.000
_cell.length_b   1.000
_cell.length_c   1.000
_cell.angle_alpha   90.00
_cell.angle_beta   90.00
_cell.angle_gamma   90.00
#
_symmetry.space_group_name_H-M   'P 1'
#
loop_
_entity.id
_entity.type
_entity.pdbx_description
1 polymer ?
#
loop_
_entity_poly.entity_id
_entity_poly.type
_entity_poly.pdbx_seq_one_letter_code
_entity_poly.pdbx_strand_id
1 'polypeptide(L)'
;MRDAQPPAARSRRRRTAALVAVATAVAGLATVFVVAAPPSRSEPRPAASAAAASPWMRAAGAPLTVIAHRGAPSAAPENTLVSDEVARRGGAVWIENDVQPSKDGVPYILHDTTVDRTTDGTGAIRSLTSAQLDALDAGSWFAPAYAGTRVPTLAAQLADLRERGGKLLLEIKGRHTRAEVARIVRDVRDQDMTDRVFVQSFDVPSLRYAHELAPELPLGLLRSALDADPVAVAKDLDLAAYNVADTALATRPQVVGDLHAAGVAVNVWTVDTPARWKALDALGVDGVITNRPTELGGWSSGRGN
;
A
#
# COMPACT_ATOMS: atom_id res chain seq x y z
N MET A 1 29.43 16.34 58.30
CA MET A 1 30.77 15.85 57.93
C MET A 1 30.80 15.98 56.41
N ARG A 2 31.27 17.12 55.91
CA ARG A 2 32.61 17.42 55.35
C ARG A 2 32.80 16.63 54.04
N ASP A 3 32.57 17.34 52.95
CA ASP A 3 33.59 17.97 52.08
C ASP A 3 34.53 17.01 51.37
N ALA A 4 34.52 17.08 50.06
CA ALA A 4 35.73 17.36 49.29
C ALA A 4 35.48 17.36 47.76
N GLN A 5 35.65 18.55 47.20
CA GLN A 5 35.90 18.79 45.78
C GLN A 5 37.42 18.95 45.61
N PRO A 6 38.01 18.50 44.51
CA PRO A 6 39.24 19.11 44.00
C PRO A 6 39.29 19.25 42.47
N PRO A 7 40.38 19.77 41.89
CA PRO A 7 40.45 21.16 41.43
C PRO A 7 40.71 21.25 39.91
N ALA A 8 40.58 22.49 39.39
CA ALA A 8 40.81 22.93 38.04
C ALA A 8 42.27 22.78 37.56
N ALA A 9 42.49 22.40 36.32
CA ALA A 9 43.77 22.43 35.62
C ALA A 9 43.84 23.53 34.57
N ARG A 10 44.89 24.27 34.58
CA ARG A 10 45.19 25.54 33.95
C ARG A 10 45.54 25.38 32.45
N SER A 11 45.11 26.37 31.66
CA SER A 11 45.49 26.67 30.30
C SER A 11 47.00 26.98 30.14
N ARG A 12 47.60 26.48 29.08
CA ARG A 12 48.86 27.02 28.53
C ARG A 12 48.63 27.59 27.13
N ARG A 13 48.67 28.91 27.05
CA ARG A 13 48.81 29.65 25.80
C ARG A 13 50.25 29.46 25.27
N ARG A 14 50.38 29.09 24.01
CA ARG A 14 51.63 29.27 23.25
C ARG A 14 51.44 30.36 22.21
N ARG A 15 52.23 31.41 22.34
CA ARG A 15 52.43 32.49 21.36
C ARG A 15 53.39 31.97 20.32
N THR A 16 53.09 32.16 19.04
CA THR A 16 54.04 32.03 17.95
C THR A 16 54.11 33.35 17.20
N ALA A 17 55.33 33.78 16.99
CA ALA A 17 55.72 35.07 16.48
C ALA A 17 55.57 35.15 14.94
N ALA A 18 55.26 36.36 14.48
CA ALA A 18 55.20 36.73 13.09
C ALA A 18 56.63 37.01 12.57
N LEU A 19 56.95 36.44 11.40
CA LEU A 19 58.08 36.84 10.60
C LEU A 19 57.56 37.68 9.40
N VAL A 20 58.03 38.91 9.35
CA VAL A 20 57.83 39.83 8.22
C VAL A 20 58.95 39.60 7.22
N ALA A 21 58.61 39.24 5.98
CA ALA A 21 59.52 39.23 4.84
C ALA A 21 59.12 40.33 3.85
N VAL A 22 60.03 41.30 3.70
CA VAL A 22 59.93 42.35 2.69
C VAL A 22 60.49 41.80 1.38
N ALA A 23 59.68 41.79 0.32
CA ALA A 23 60.17 41.52 -1.05
C ALA A 23 59.83 42.70 -1.95
N THR A 24 60.88 43.22 -2.54
CA THR A 24 60.95 44.36 -3.45
C THR A 24 60.27 44.10 -4.78
N ALA A 25 59.46 45.04 -5.23
CA ALA A 25 58.76 45.02 -6.50
C ALA A 25 59.71 45.34 -7.65
N VAL A 26 59.69 44.51 -8.72
CA VAL A 26 60.18 44.85 -10.05
C VAL A 26 59.00 44.92 -11.02
N ALA A 27 58.72 46.11 -11.53
CA ALA A 27 57.68 46.36 -12.51
C ALA A 27 58.08 45.87 -13.90
N GLY A 28 57.43 44.79 -14.37
CA GLY A 28 57.53 44.40 -15.80
C GLY A 28 56.15 44.61 -16.43
N LEU A 29 56.06 45.49 -17.43
CA LEU A 29 54.86 45.63 -18.25
C LEU A 29 54.68 44.37 -19.11
N ALA A 30 53.75 43.55 -18.81
CA ALA A 30 53.29 42.48 -19.70
C ALA A 30 51.94 42.86 -20.29
N THR A 31 51.90 43.03 -21.60
CA THR A 31 50.68 43.27 -22.37
C THR A 31 49.84 41.97 -22.36
N VAL A 32 48.74 41.97 -21.65
CA VAL A 32 47.83 40.82 -21.62
C VAL A 32 46.89 40.94 -22.82
N PHE A 33 47.02 40.03 -23.78
CA PHE A 33 45.98 39.77 -24.76
C PHE A 33 44.88 38.99 -24.13
N VAL A 34 43.74 39.64 -23.86
CA VAL A 34 42.50 38.95 -23.46
C VAL A 34 41.94 38.27 -24.69
N VAL A 35 42.19 36.99 -24.86
CA VAL A 35 41.44 36.13 -25.79
C VAL A 35 40.12 35.83 -25.17
N ALA A 36 39.04 36.45 -25.66
CA ALA A 36 37.68 36.12 -25.22
C ALA A 36 37.37 34.64 -25.58
N ALA A 37 37.18 33.82 -24.60
CA ALA A 37 36.69 32.45 -24.80
C ALA A 37 35.30 32.50 -25.43
N PRO A 38 34.99 31.63 -26.43
CA PRO A 38 33.64 31.56 -26.99
C PRO A 38 32.65 31.11 -25.91
N PRO A 39 31.37 31.56 -25.95
CA PRO A 39 30.36 31.15 -24.99
C PRO A 39 30.22 29.63 -25.05
N SER A 40 30.43 28.98 -23.94
CA SER A 40 30.17 27.56 -23.76
C SER A 40 28.70 27.29 -24.11
N ARG A 41 28.47 26.57 -25.21
CA ARG A 41 27.16 25.98 -25.48
C ARG A 41 26.83 25.06 -24.31
N SER A 42 25.85 25.43 -23.52
CA SER A 42 25.23 24.51 -22.55
C SER A 42 24.69 23.34 -23.36
N GLU A 43 25.30 22.18 -23.24
CA GLU A 43 24.72 20.96 -23.74
C GLU A 43 23.32 20.81 -23.08
N PRO A 44 22.28 20.42 -23.85
CA PRO A 44 20.98 20.15 -23.27
C PRO A 44 21.19 19.06 -22.22
N ARG A 45 20.88 19.39 -20.98
CA ARG A 45 20.81 18.42 -19.88
C ARG A 45 19.97 17.22 -20.38
N PRO A 46 20.49 15.97 -20.32
CA PRO A 46 19.70 14.83 -20.74
C PRO A 46 18.36 14.90 -20.00
N ALA A 47 17.28 14.80 -20.75
CA ALA A 47 15.93 14.72 -20.18
C ALA A 47 15.97 13.66 -19.09
N ALA A 48 15.46 13.99 -17.90
CA ALA A 48 15.37 13.05 -16.79
C ALA A 48 14.80 11.75 -17.37
N SER A 49 15.55 10.67 -17.23
CA SER A 49 15.09 9.34 -17.63
C SER A 49 13.67 9.20 -17.07
N ALA A 50 12.69 8.96 -17.95
CA ALA A 50 11.33 8.68 -17.52
C ALA A 50 11.46 7.58 -16.48
N ALA A 51 11.11 7.87 -15.24
CA ALA A 51 11.09 6.86 -14.18
C ALA A 51 10.26 5.70 -14.75
N ALA A 52 10.78 4.48 -14.68
CA ALA A 52 10.05 3.32 -15.14
C ALA A 52 8.65 3.37 -14.50
N ALA A 53 7.60 3.31 -15.33
CA ALA A 53 6.24 3.39 -14.82
C ALA A 53 6.04 2.33 -13.75
N SER A 54 5.47 2.71 -12.60
CA SER A 54 5.21 1.79 -11.50
C SER A 54 4.41 0.58 -12.03
N PRO A 55 4.78 -0.67 -11.70
CA PRO A 55 4.07 -1.86 -12.15
C PRO A 55 2.63 -1.92 -11.62
N TRP A 56 2.28 -1.03 -10.69
CA TRP A 56 0.96 -0.92 -10.07
C TRP A 56 0.04 0.07 -10.80
N MET A 57 0.61 0.92 -11.64
CA MET A 57 -0.14 1.85 -12.48
C MET A 57 -0.53 1.16 -13.79
N ARG A 58 -1.77 1.33 -14.21
CA ARG A 58 -2.21 0.83 -15.52
C ARG A 58 -1.59 1.65 -16.65
N ALA A 59 -1.30 0.99 -17.77
CA ALA A 59 -0.90 1.70 -18.99
C ALA A 59 -2.02 2.62 -19.49
N ALA A 60 -1.67 3.71 -20.15
CA ALA A 60 -2.64 4.62 -20.75
C ALA A 60 -3.56 3.86 -21.73
N GLY A 61 -4.86 4.00 -21.55
CA GLY A 61 -5.88 3.30 -22.35
C GLY A 61 -6.13 1.83 -21.96
N ALA A 62 -5.35 1.26 -21.04
CA ALA A 62 -5.64 -0.07 -20.51
C ALA A 62 -6.95 -0.08 -19.70
N PRO A 63 -7.65 -1.22 -19.64
CA PRO A 63 -8.85 -1.37 -18.81
C PRO A 63 -8.57 -1.10 -17.34
N LEU A 64 -9.61 -0.69 -16.58
CA LEU A 64 -9.55 -0.62 -15.11
C LEU A 64 -9.17 -1.98 -14.53
N THR A 65 -8.28 -1.98 -13.55
CA THR A 65 -8.01 -3.17 -12.74
C THR A 65 -9.23 -3.49 -11.87
N VAL A 66 -9.80 -4.68 -12.07
CA VAL A 66 -10.90 -5.17 -11.24
C VAL A 66 -10.35 -5.75 -9.95
N ILE A 67 -10.76 -5.16 -8.82
CA ILE A 67 -10.39 -5.62 -7.48
C ILE A 67 -11.68 -6.04 -6.78
N ALA A 68 -11.80 -7.33 -6.49
CA ALA A 68 -13.01 -7.94 -5.96
C ALA A 68 -13.07 -7.76 -4.44
N HIS A 69 -13.87 -6.80 -3.96
CA HIS A 69 -14.05 -6.44 -2.54
C HIS A 69 -14.62 -7.60 -1.75
N ARG A 70 -13.85 -8.18 -0.82
CA ARG A 70 -14.20 -9.35 -0.02
C ARG A 70 -14.62 -10.56 -0.87
N GLY A 71 -14.04 -10.69 -2.06
CA GLY A 71 -14.46 -11.63 -3.08
C GLY A 71 -15.59 -11.08 -3.96
N ALA A 72 -16.71 -11.74 -4.02
CA ALA A 72 -17.89 -11.34 -4.81
C ALA A 72 -19.15 -11.26 -3.93
N PRO A 73 -19.28 -10.30 -2.99
CA PRO A 73 -20.34 -10.27 -1.98
C PRO A 73 -21.73 -10.04 -2.56
N SER A 74 -21.85 -9.64 -3.81
CA SER A 74 -23.15 -9.61 -4.51
C SER A 74 -23.67 -11.00 -4.92
N ALA A 75 -22.83 -12.05 -4.86
CA ALA A 75 -23.15 -13.38 -5.35
C ALA A 75 -22.80 -14.53 -4.39
N ALA A 76 -21.94 -14.29 -3.40
CA ALA A 76 -21.49 -15.30 -2.43
C ALA A 76 -21.16 -14.63 -1.07
N PRO A 77 -21.13 -15.38 0.05
CA PRO A 77 -20.84 -14.81 1.37
C PRO A 77 -19.43 -14.19 1.41
N GLU A 78 -19.37 -12.92 1.77
CA GLU A 78 -18.11 -12.11 1.79
C GLU A 78 -17.01 -12.76 2.64
N ASN A 79 -15.75 -12.49 2.28
CA ASN A 79 -14.57 -12.95 3.02
C ASN A 79 -14.51 -14.49 3.20
N THR A 80 -14.94 -15.24 2.19
CA THR A 80 -14.89 -16.71 2.17
C THR A 80 -14.21 -17.21 0.89
N LEU A 81 -13.64 -18.43 0.93
CA LEU A 81 -13.04 -19.07 -0.25
C LEU A 81 -14.04 -19.25 -1.40
N VAL A 82 -15.33 -19.41 -1.08
CA VAL A 82 -16.40 -19.49 -2.09
C VAL A 82 -16.57 -18.15 -2.79
N SER A 83 -16.55 -17.04 -2.07
CA SER A 83 -16.62 -15.70 -2.63
C SER A 83 -15.40 -15.39 -3.50
N ASP A 84 -14.22 -15.80 -3.07
CA ASP A 84 -12.98 -15.66 -3.83
C ASP A 84 -13.04 -16.44 -5.15
N GLU A 85 -13.56 -17.68 -5.12
CA GLU A 85 -13.75 -18.50 -6.31
C GLU A 85 -14.74 -17.87 -7.29
N VAL A 86 -15.86 -17.33 -6.81
CA VAL A 86 -16.84 -16.61 -7.65
C VAL A 86 -16.20 -15.39 -8.30
N ALA A 87 -15.45 -14.60 -7.54
CA ALA A 87 -14.72 -13.43 -8.05
C ALA A 87 -13.70 -13.82 -9.12
N ARG A 88 -12.90 -14.86 -8.87
CA ARG A 88 -11.88 -15.37 -9.78
C ARG A 88 -12.50 -15.86 -11.10
N ARG A 89 -13.58 -16.64 -11.03
CA ARG A 89 -14.33 -17.10 -12.22
C ARG A 89 -14.98 -15.94 -12.97
N GLY A 90 -15.34 -14.87 -12.27
CA GLY A 90 -15.82 -13.62 -12.84
C GLY A 90 -14.75 -12.75 -13.50
N GLY A 91 -13.47 -13.22 -13.54
CA GLY A 91 -12.36 -12.54 -14.19
C GLY A 91 -11.61 -11.54 -13.32
N ALA A 92 -11.88 -11.46 -12.01
CA ALA A 92 -11.09 -10.64 -11.11
C ALA A 92 -9.68 -11.22 -10.94
N VAL A 93 -8.66 -10.40 -11.21
CA VAL A 93 -7.25 -10.76 -11.01
C VAL A 93 -6.84 -10.53 -9.55
N TRP A 94 -7.35 -9.46 -8.93
CA TRP A 94 -7.14 -9.12 -7.55
C TRP A 94 -8.40 -9.41 -6.74
N ILE A 95 -8.23 -10.14 -5.64
CA ILE A 95 -9.24 -10.35 -4.61
C ILE A 95 -8.81 -9.53 -3.41
N GLU A 96 -9.71 -8.74 -2.87
CA GLU A 96 -9.47 -7.96 -1.67
C GLU A 96 -10.19 -8.64 -0.51
N ASN A 97 -9.48 -8.86 0.60
CA ASN A 97 -10.05 -9.42 1.82
C ASN A 97 -9.38 -8.85 3.08
N ASP A 98 -10.10 -8.96 4.21
CA ASP A 98 -9.77 -8.34 5.48
C ASP A 98 -9.17 -9.36 6.46
N VAL A 99 -7.99 -9.12 7.01
CA VAL A 99 -7.38 -10.02 8.00
C VAL A 99 -7.43 -9.43 9.41
N GLN A 100 -7.84 -10.26 10.35
CA GLN A 100 -7.83 -9.98 11.78
C GLN A 100 -7.35 -11.20 12.60
N PRO A 101 -6.73 -11.02 13.78
CA PRO A 101 -6.26 -12.13 14.59
C PRO A 101 -7.37 -12.69 15.49
N SER A 102 -7.36 -14.00 15.69
CA SER A 102 -8.06 -14.67 16.77
C SER A 102 -7.44 -14.34 18.15
N LYS A 103 -8.06 -14.80 19.24
CA LYS A 103 -7.53 -14.67 20.60
C LYS A 103 -6.15 -15.29 20.78
N ASP A 104 -5.87 -16.39 20.11
CA ASP A 104 -4.58 -17.10 20.10
C ASP A 104 -3.67 -16.66 18.95
N GLY A 105 -4.05 -15.56 18.28
CA GLY A 105 -3.22 -14.83 17.32
C GLY A 105 -3.13 -15.48 15.93
N VAL A 106 -4.01 -16.43 15.58
CA VAL A 106 -4.10 -16.96 14.21
C VAL A 106 -4.80 -15.92 13.32
N PRO A 107 -4.24 -15.56 12.14
CA PRO A 107 -4.88 -14.64 11.22
C PRO A 107 -6.10 -15.28 10.52
N TYR A 108 -7.28 -14.65 10.64
CA TYR A 108 -8.52 -15.04 9.98
C TYR A 108 -9.03 -13.96 9.06
N ILE A 109 -9.80 -14.37 8.06
CA ILE A 109 -10.40 -13.47 7.07
C ILE A 109 -11.80 -13.09 7.53
N LEU A 110 -11.94 -11.84 8.01
CA LEU A 110 -13.20 -11.28 8.50
C LEU A 110 -13.12 -9.75 8.54
N HIS A 111 -14.18 -9.07 8.07
CA HIS A 111 -14.21 -7.59 8.04
C HIS A 111 -14.52 -6.97 9.40
N ASP A 112 -15.62 -7.38 10.02
CA ASP A 112 -16.13 -6.74 11.25
C ASP A 112 -15.27 -7.12 12.46
N THR A 113 -15.29 -6.30 13.49
CA THR A 113 -14.61 -6.62 14.77
C THR A 113 -15.30 -7.73 15.55
N THR A 114 -16.53 -8.11 15.16
CA THR A 114 -17.30 -9.22 15.72
C THR A 114 -17.73 -10.19 14.63
N VAL A 115 -18.02 -11.43 15.00
CA VAL A 115 -18.46 -12.48 14.06
C VAL A 115 -19.96 -12.45 13.76
N ASP A 116 -20.73 -11.62 14.46
CA ASP A 116 -22.20 -11.65 14.55
C ASP A 116 -22.93 -11.47 13.23
N ARG A 117 -22.43 -10.65 12.32
CA ARG A 117 -23.13 -10.31 11.07
C ARG A 117 -23.00 -11.39 10.00
N THR A 118 -21.86 -12.02 9.93
CA THR A 118 -21.49 -12.92 8.81
C THR A 118 -21.25 -14.35 9.24
N THR A 119 -21.62 -14.70 10.46
CA THR A 119 -21.56 -16.09 10.97
C THR A 119 -22.75 -16.42 11.87
N ASP A 120 -22.87 -17.68 12.24
CA ASP A 120 -23.82 -18.17 13.26
C ASP A 120 -23.33 -17.99 14.70
N GLY A 121 -22.13 -17.41 14.92
CA GLY A 121 -21.56 -17.11 16.22
C GLY A 121 -21.80 -15.69 16.68
N THR A 122 -21.30 -15.38 17.88
CA THR A 122 -21.38 -14.05 18.49
C THR A 122 -20.09 -13.66 19.20
N GLY A 123 -19.82 -12.35 19.25
CA GLY A 123 -18.71 -11.78 20.00
C GLY A 123 -17.53 -11.30 19.15
N ALA A 124 -16.58 -10.67 19.82
CA ALA A 124 -15.40 -10.10 19.15
C ALA A 124 -14.46 -11.21 18.65
N ILE A 125 -14.00 -11.12 17.40
CA ILE A 125 -13.06 -12.07 16.79
C ILE A 125 -11.81 -12.26 17.67
N ARG A 126 -11.26 -11.18 18.22
CA ARG A 126 -10.08 -11.19 19.10
C ARG A 126 -10.33 -11.85 20.47
N SER A 127 -11.57 -12.19 20.79
CA SER A 127 -11.95 -12.90 22.03
C SER A 127 -12.19 -14.39 21.81
N LEU A 128 -12.31 -14.82 20.55
CA LEU A 128 -12.55 -16.21 20.15
C LEU A 128 -11.23 -16.89 19.77
N THR A 129 -11.02 -18.11 20.23
CA THR A 129 -9.88 -18.95 19.81
C THR A 129 -10.05 -19.43 18.37
N SER A 130 -8.96 -19.85 17.75
CA SER A 130 -9.00 -20.46 16.41
C SER A 130 -9.98 -21.63 16.35
N ALA A 131 -9.97 -22.53 17.36
CA ALA A 131 -10.92 -23.65 17.43
C ALA A 131 -12.40 -23.22 17.48
N GLN A 132 -12.70 -22.06 18.10
CA GLN A 132 -14.05 -21.51 18.10
C GLN A 132 -14.42 -20.90 16.74
N LEU A 133 -13.48 -20.18 16.10
CA LEU A 133 -13.69 -19.60 14.76
C LEU A 133 -13.84 -20.67 13.67
N ASP A 134 -13.08 -21.77 13.75
CA ASP A 134 -13.15 -22.89 12.80
C ASP A 134 -14.52 -23.60 12.84
N ALA A 135 -15.22 -23.52 13.96
CA ALA A 135 -16.54 -24.15 14.12
C ALA A 135 -17.69 -23.33 13.50
N LEU A 136 -17.49 -22.03 13.24
CA LEU A 136 -18.53 -21.12 12.77
C LEU A 136 -18.98 -21.40 11.34
N ASP A 137 -20.26 -21.22 11.08
CA ASP A 137 -20.84 -21.18 9.74
C ASP A 137 -20.88 -19.73 9.24
N ALA A 138 -20.09 -19.45 8.22
CA ALA A 138 -19.99 -18.14 7.57
C ALA A 138 -20.78 -18.03 6.27
N GLY A 139 -21.66 -18.99 5.97
CA GLY A 139 -22.41 -19.03 4.71
C GLY A 139 -23.92 -18.97 4.87
N SER A 140 -24.50 -19.59 5.88
CA SER A 140 -25.93 -19.70 6.06
C SER A 140 -26.68 -18.37 6.17
N TRP A 141 -26.02 -17.33 6.69
CA TRP A 141 -26.57 -15.97 6.76
C TRP A 141 -26.84 -15.36 5.38
N PHE A 142 -26.02 -15.73 4.38
CA PHE A 142 -26.14 -15.24 3.01
C PHE A 142 -27.26 -16.00 2.25
N ALA A 143 -27.20 -17.33 2.23
CA ALA A 143 -28.24 -18.19 1.69
C ALA A 143 -28.05 -19.65 2.13
N PRO A 144 -29.14 -20.46 2.22
CA PRO A 144 -29.05 -21.86 2.64
C PRO A 144 -28.09 -22.73 1.80
N ALA A 145 -27.90 -22.36 0.52
CA ALA A 145 -26.99 -23.08 -0.38
C ALA A 145 -25.51 -22.97 0.06
N TYR A 146 -25.17 -22.00 0.91
CA TYR A 146 -23.83 -21.80 1.41
C TYR A 146 -23.63 -22.32 2.85
N ALA A 147 -24.61 -23.01 3.41
CA ALA A 147 -24.51 -23.59 4.74
C ALA A 147 -23.27 -24.48 4.85
N GLY A 148 -22.57 -24.38 5.99
CA GLY A 148 -21.31 -25.09 6.22
C GLY A 148 -20.05 -24.42 5.67
N THR A 149 -20.16 -23.26 4.98
CA THR A 149 -19.00 -22.43 4.63
C THR A 149 -18.30 -21.96 5.91
N ARG A 150 -16.97 -22.03 5.95
CA ARG A 150 -16.18 -21.67 7.13
C ARG A 150 -15.56 -20.29 6.99
N VAL A 151 -15.28 -19.66 8.14
CA VAL A 151 -14.39 -18.47 8.19
C VAL A 151 -12.98 -18.95 7.88
N PRO A 152 -12.34 -18.49 6.77
CA PRO A 152 -11.03 -19.00 6.42
C PRO A 152 -9.93 -18.39 7.28
N THR A 153 -8.88 -19.14 7.57
CA THR A 153 -7.61 -18.55 7.98
C THR A 153 -6.92 -17.89 6.77
N LEU A 154 -6.04 -16.92 7.03
CA LEU A 154 -5.21 -16.34 5.97
C LEU A 154 -4.38 -17.42 5.25
N ALA A 155 -3.80 -18.36 6.01
CA ALA A 155 -3.02 -19.46 5.42
C ALA A 155 -3.86 -20.32 4.47
N ALA A 156 -5.11 -20.64 4.82
CA ALA A 156 -6.01 -21.39 3.94
C ALA A 156 -6.38 -20.62 2.67
N GLN A 157 -6.63 -19.30 2.78
CA GLN A 157 -6.91 -18.45 1.62
C GLN A 157 -5.70 -18.36 0.69
N LEU A 158 -4.51 -18.12 1.23
CA LEU A 158 -3.27 -18.06 0.44
C LEU A 158 -2.99 -19.37 -0.29
N ALA A 159 -3.22 -20.53 0.38
CA ALA A 159 -3.10 -21.84 -0.22
C ALA A 159 -4.09 -22.04 -1.38
N ASP A 160 -5.35 -21.64 -1.20
CA ASP A 160 -6.38 -21.70 -2.26
C ASP A 160 -6.01 -20.85 -3.47
N LEU A 161 -5.58 -19.60 -3.24
CA LEU A 161 -5.14 -18.69 -4.30
C LEU A 161 -3.86 -19.17 -5.00
N ARG A 162 -2.94 -19.79 -4.27
CA ARG A 162 -1.74 -20.40 -4.87
C ARG A 162 -2.12 -21.53 -5.83
N GLU A 163 -3.02 -22.39 -5.43
CA GLU A 163 -3.44 -23.55 -6.21
C GLU A 163 -4.30 -23.15 -7.41
N ARG A 164 -5.30 -22.28 -7.20
CA ARG A 164 -6.32 -21.96 -8.20
C ARG A 164 -6.01 -20.73 -9.06
N GLY A 165 -5.01 -19.94 -8.66
CA GLY A 165 -4.68 -18.66 -9.28
C GLY A 165 -5.38 -17.47 -8.61
N GLY A 166 -4.90 -16.25 -8.91
CA GLY A 166 -5.36 -14.99 -8.33
C GLY A 166 -4.29 -14.30 -7.50
N LYS A 167 -4.52 -13.04 -7.19
CA LYS A 167 -3.68 -12.17 -6.35
C LYS A 167 -4.50 -11.61 -5.19
N LEU A 168 -3.87 -11.36 -4.07
CA LEU A 168 -4.55 -10.88 -2.87
C LEU A 168 -4.16 -9.44 -2.56
N LEU A 169 -5.15 -8.54 -2.52
CA LEU A 169 -5.06 -7.25 -1.87
C LEU A 169 -5.52 -7.44 -0.42
N LEU A 170 -4.58 -7.60 0.50
CA LEU A 170 -4.83 -7.97 1.89
C LEU A 170 -4.97 -6.73 2.77
N GLU A 171 -6.18 -6.43 3.28
CA GLU A 171 -6.34 -5.40 4.30
C GLU A 171 -5.97 -5.92 5.69
N ILE A 172 -4.94 -5.33 6.32
CA ILE A 172 -4.72 -5.48 7.76
C ILE A 172 -5.75 -4.61 8.48
N LYS A 173 -6.79 -5.26 9.02
CA LYS A 173 -7.99 -4.60 9.53
C LYS A 173 -7.81 -4.03 10.94
N GLY A 174 -7.84 -2.69 11.03
CA GLY A 174 -7.64 -1.99 12.29
C GLY A 174 -6.18 -2.12 12.80
N ARG A 175 -6.01 -1.85 14.09
CA ARG A 175 -4.69 -1.82 14.71
C ARG A 175 -4.16 -3.22 15.03
N HIS A 176 -2.96 -3.50 14.55
CA HIS A 176 -2.23 -4.72 14.86
C HIS A 176 -0.94 -4.41 15.62
N THR A 177 -0.52 -5.34 16.47
CA THR A 177 0.82 -5.33 17.05
C THR A 177 1.85 -5.80 16.01
N ARG A 178 3.12 -5.47 16.20
CA ARG A 178 4.21 -5.95 15.35
C ARG A 178 4.25 -7.49 15.27
N ALA A 179 3.92 -8.18 16.37
CA ALA A 179 3.89 -9.64 16.42
C ALA A 179 2.75 -10.23 15.57
N GLU A 180 1.58 -9.61 15.56
CA GLU A 180 0.45 -10.01 14.71
C GLU A 180 0.78 -9.80 13.24
N VAL A 181 1.37 -8.65 12.87
CA VAL A 181 1.84 -8.41 11.49
C VAL A 181 2.91 -9.41 11.08
N ALA A 182 3.83 -9.77 11.99
CA ALA A 182 4.85 -10.79 11.71
C ALA A 182 4.24 -12.18 11.44
N ARG A 183 3.09 -12.51 12.02
CA ARG A 183 2.36 -13.74 11.68
C ARG A 183 1.76 -13.68 10.29
N ILE A 184 1.12 -12.57 9.93
CA ILE A 184 0.59 -12.34 8.58
C ILE A 184 1.70 -12.50 7.53
N VAL A 185 2.84 -11.83 7.72
CA VAL A 185 4.00 -11.92 6.82
C VAL A 185 4.53 -13.34 6.72
N ARG A 186 4.57 -14.07 7.84
CA ARG A 186 4.99 -15.48 7.83
C ARG A 186 4.05 -16.33 7.00
N ASP A 187 2.72 -16.22 7.19
CA ASP A 187 1.75 -16.97 6.40
C ASP A 187 1.91 -16.70 4.90
N VAL A 188 2.17 -15.44 4.50
CA VAL A 188 2.44 -15.07 3.10
C VAL A 188 3.68 -15.78 2.56
N ARG A 189 4.78 -15.81 3.33
CA ARG A 189 6.04 -16.48 2.93
C ARG A 189 5.92 -17.98 2.93
N ASP A 190 5.30 -18.57 3.96
CA ASP A 190 5.12 -20.01 4.09
C ASP A 190 4.24 -20.59 2.96
N GLN A 191 3.34 -19.78 2.40
CA GLN A 191 2.52 -20.14 1.25
C GLN A 191 3.13 -19.75 -0.10
N ASP A 192 4.37 -19.21 -0.13
CA ASP A 192 5.06 -18.78 -1.36
C ASP A 192 4.22 -17.82 -2.22
N MET A 193 3.65 -16.79 -1.55
CA MET A 193 2.72 -15.83 -2.15
C MET A 193 3.24 -14.39 -2.17
N THR A 194 4.51 -14.15 -1.88
CA THR A 194 5.10 -12.79 -1.77
C THR A 194 4.98 -11.97 -3.06
N ASP A 195 5.02 -12.60 -4.22
CA ASP A 195 4.85 -11.96 -5.53
C ASP A 195 3.37 -11.73 -5.93
N ARG A 196 2.44 -12.22 -5.10
CA ARG A 196 0.99 -12.22 -5.38
C ARG A 196 0.16 -11.57 -4.26
N VAL A 197 0.79 -11.02 -3.23
CA VAL A 197 0.15 -10.30 -2.13
C VAL A 197 0.53 -8.83 -2.18
N PHE A 198 -0.46 -7.96 -2.06
CA PHE A 198 -0.35 -6.53 -1.85
C PHE A 198 -1.01 -6.21 -0.51
N VAL A 199 -0.30 -5.55 0.40
CA VAL A 199 -0.82 -5.23 1.74
C VAL A 199 -1.42 -3.84 1.75
N GLN A 200 -2.62 -3.68 2.31
CA GLN A 200 -3.22 -2.38 2.56
C GLN A 200 -3.72 -2.24 4.00
N SER A 201 -3.87 -1.02 4.48
CA SER A 201 -4.48 -0.73 5.78
C SER A 201 -4.88 0.75 5.89
N PHE A 202 -5.84 1.05 6.77
CA PHE A 202 -6.08 2.39 7.31
C PHE A 202 -5.09 2.75 8.42
N ASP A 203 -4.54 1.75 9.11
CA ASP A 203 -3.65 1.91 10.26
C ASP A 203 -2.18 2.04 9.82
N VAL A 204 -1.67 3.27 9.85
CA VAL A 204 -0.28 3.57 9.45
C VAL A 204 0.75 2.78 10.25
N PRO A 205 0.63 2.60 11.59
CA PRO A 205 1.54 1.72 12.33
C PRO A 205 1.62 0.30 11.79
N SER A 206 0.48 -0.32 11.41
CA SER A 206 0.46 -1.66 10.82
C SER A 206 1.18 -1.72 9.47
N LEU A 207 1.06 -0.68 8.62
CA LEU A 207 1.81 -0.56 7.37
C LEU A 207 3.32 -0.42 7.62
N ARG A 208 3.74 0.38 8.61
CA ARG A 208 5.15 0.52 8.98
C ARG A 208 5.73 -0.81 9.46
N TYR A 209 4.99 -1.60 10.24
CA TYR A 209 5.41 -2.94 10.64
C TYR A 209 5.49 -3.88 9.44
N ALA A 210 4.55 -3.81 8.48
CA ALA A 210 4.59 -4.60 7.26
C ALA A 210 5.84 -4.25 6.43
N HIS A 211 6.13 -2.96 6.23
CA HIS A 211 7.33 -2.51 5.52
C HIS A 211 8.63 -2.97 6.20
N GLU A 212 8.72 -2.84 7.52
CA GLU A 212 9.89 -3.27 8.29
C GLU A 212 10.13 -4.78 8.20
N LEU A 213 9.05 -5.58 8.26
CA LEU A 213 9.12 -7.04 8.31
C LEU A 213 9.21 -7.70 6.94
N ALA A 214 8.68 -7.06 5.92
CA ALA A 214 8.58 -7.56 4.55
C ALA A 214 8.65 -6.41 3.53
N PRO A 215 9.82 -5.77 3.35
CA PRO A 215 9.98 -4.65 2.41
C PRO A 215 9.74 -5.05 0.95
N GLU A 216 9.70 -6.34 0.64
CA GLU A 216 9.35 -6.89 -0.66
C GLU A 216 7.84 -6.81 -0.98
N LEU A 217 6.97 -6.66 0.04
CA LEU A 217 5.53 -6.55 -0.17
C LEU A 217 5.14 -5.11 -0.50
N PRO A 218 4.42 -4.88 -1.61
CA PRO A 218 3.91 -3.54 -1.94
C PRO A 218 2.85 -3.10 -0.94
N LEU A 219 2.85 -1.79 -0.62
CA LEU A 219 1.96 -1.20 0.37
C LEU A 219 0.94 -0.26 -0.25
N GLY A 220 -0.30 -0.33 0.24
CA GLY A 220 -1.40 0.59 -0.05
C GLY A 220 -1.93 1.24 1.22
N LEU A 221 -2.19 2.54 1.14
CA LEU A 221 -2.83 3.26 2.24
C LEU A 221 -4.30 3.49 1.93
N LEU A 222 -5.18 2.99 2.80
CA LEU A 222 -6.61 3.24 2.72
C LEU A 222 -6.96 4.59 3.36
N ARG A 223 -7.79 5.39 2.67
CA ARG A 223 -8.27 6.68 3.17
C ARG A 223 -9.76 6.92 2.87
N SER A 224 -10.54 7.21 3.90
CA SER A 224 -11.93 7.67 3.76
C SER A 224 -12.04 9.17 3.48
N ALA A 225 -10.98 9.94 3.73
CA ALA A 225 -10.82 11.35 3.37
C ALA A 225 -9.39 11.56 2.86
N LEU A 226 -9.19 12.49 1.92
CA LEU A 226 -7.86 12.81 1.41
C LEU A 226 -7.00 13.48 2.49
N ASP A 227 -5.75 13.04 2.59
CA ASP A 227 -4.74 13.77 3.37
C ASP A 227 -4.53 15.18 2.79
N ALA A 228 -4.00 16.10 3.58
CA ALA A 228 -3.68 17.46 3.11
C ALA A 228 -2.68 17.40 1.93
N ASP A 229 -1.66 16.55 2.06
CA ASP A 229 -0.68 16.25 1.02
C ASP A 229 -0.54 14.73 0.85
N PRO A 230 -1.37 14.09 -0.03
CA PRO A 230 -1.30 12.66 -0.30
C PRO A 230 0.03 12.20 -0.88
N VAL A 231 0.71 13.05 -1.67
CA VAL A 231 2.01 12.73 -2.28
C VAL A 231 3.10 12.66 -1.21
N ALA A 232 3.11 13.60 -0.26
CA ALA A 232 4.06 13.56 0.86
C ALA A 232 3.83 12.32 1.73
N VAL A 233 2.57 11.97 2.02
CA VAL A 233 2.22 10.76 2.78
C VAL A 233 2.65 9.49 2.04
N ALA A 234 2.40 9.42 0.73
CA ALA A 234 2.79 8.28 -0.08
C ALA A 234 4.31 8.06 -0.07
N LYS A 235 5.09 9.14 -0.17
CA LYS A 235 6.55 9.08 -0.11
C LYS A 235 7.07 8.70 1.27
N ASP A 236 6.48 9.23 2.35
CA ASP A 236 6.88 8.92 3.74
C ASP A 236 6.67 7.44 4.08
N LEU A 237 5.66 6.81 3.49
CA LEU A 237 5.30 5.41 3.73
C LEU A 237 5.79 4.44 2.65
N ASP A 238 6.50 4.92 1.63
CA ASP A 238 6.93 4.14 0.46
C ASP A 238 5.78 3.36 -0.18
N LEU A 239 4.68 4.07 -0.46
CA LEU A 239 3.47 3.45 -0.97
C LEU A 239 3.57 3.12 -2.46
N ALA A 240 3.14 1.92 -2.82
CA ALA A 240 2.89 1.51 -4.19
C ALA A 240 1.51 1.99 -4.68
N ALA A 241 0.53 2.14 -3.77
CA ALA A 241 -0.80 2.65 -4.10
C ALA A 241 -1.41 3.52 -2.99
N TYR A 242 -2.26 4.46 -3.38
CA TYR A 242 -3.12 5.25 -2.50
C TYR A 242 -4.58 4.87 -2.78
N ASN A 243 -5.20 4.17 -1.82
CA ASN A 243 -6.52 3.55 -1.98
C ASN A 243 -7.57 4.43 -1.29
N VAL A 244 -8.30 5.22 -2.06
CA VAL A 244 -9.17 6.29 -1.54
C VAL A 244 -10.65 6.00 -1.74
N ALA A 245 -11.48 6.44 -0.78
CA ALA A 245 -12.93 6.41 -0.94
C ALA A 245 -13.38 7.27 -2.13
N ASP A 246 -14.35 6.79 -2.91
CA ASP A 246 -14.89 7.47 -4.07
C ASP A 246 -15.39 8.90 -3.75
N THR A 247 -16.08 9.05 -2.63
CA THR A 247 -16.57 10.34 -2.15
C THR A 247 -15.45 11.32 -1.81
N ALA A 248 -14.34 10.83 -1.28
CA ALA A 248 -13.17 11.65 -0.97
C ALA A 248 -12.43 12.07 -2.25
N LEU A 249 -12.23 11.14 -3.21
CA LEU A 249 -11.62 11.47 -4.49
C LEU A 249 -12.41 12.52 -5.25
N ALA A 250 -13.75 12.48 -5.20
CA ALA A 250 -14.62 13.44 -5.86
C ALA A 250 -14.40 14.89 -5.39
N THR A 251 -13.85 15.11 -4.20
CA THR A 251 -13.56 16.45 -3.68
C THR A 251 -12.32 17.10 -4.29
N ARG A 252 -11.36 16.28 -4.77
CA ARG A 252 -10.08 16.74 -5.34
C ARG A 252 -9.56 15.73 -6.40
N PRO A 253 -10.24 15.61 -7.55
CA PRO A 253 -9.94 14.57 -8.54
C PRO A 253 -8.54 14.71 -9.17
N GLN A 254 -7.96 15.91 -9.21
CA GLN A 254 -6.61 16.16 -9.72
C GLN A 254 -5.52 15.39 -8.94
N VAL A 255 -5.80 14.92 -7.74
CA VAL A 255 -4.85 14.14 -6.93
C VAL A 255 -4.38 12.86 -7.62
N VAL A 256 -5.18 12.32 -8.56
CA VAL A 256 -4.78 11.16 -9.38
C VAL A 256 -3.51 11.47 -10.17
N GLY A 257 -3.50 12.61 -10.89
CA GLY A 257 -2.33 13.04 -11.64
C GLY A 257 -1.12 13.34 -10.76
N ASP A 258 -1.33 13.93 -9.57
CA ASP A 258 -0.27 14.25 -8.62
C ASP A 258 0.40 12.97 -8.08
N LEU A 259 -0.40 11.96 -7.72
CA LEU A 259 0.09 10.66 -7.26
C LEU A 259 0.79 9.87 -8.38
N HIS A 260 0.23 9.87 -9.60
CA HIS A 260 0.87 9.24 -10.76
C HIS A 260 2.23 9.88 -11.07
N ALA A 261 2.33 11.20 -11.00
CA ALA A 261 3.62 11.89 -11.16
C ALA A 261 4.66 11.50 -10.10
N ALA A 262 4.21 11.01 -8.95
CA ALA A 262 5.04 10.47 -7.88
C ALA A 262 5.29 8.94 -8.01
N GLY A 263 4.73 8.27 -9.03
CA GLY A 263 4.86 6.82 -9.24
C GLY A 263 3.93 5.96 -8.39
N VAL A 264 2.88 6.55 -7.82
CA VAL A 264 1.92 5.90 -6.91
C VAL A 264 0.61 5.64 -7.64
N ALA A 265 0.16 4.39 -7.65
CA ALA A 265 -1.13 4.01 -8.21
C ALA A 265 -2.30 4.52 -7.36
N VAL A 266 -3.47 4.70 -7.99
CA VAL A 266 -4.69 5.14 -7.31
C VAL A 266 -5.80 4.11 -7.52
N ASN A 267 -6.24 3.46 -6.43
CA ASN A 267 -7.41 2.60 -6.44
C ASN A 267 -8.55 3.25 -5.66
N VAL A 268 -9.78 3.01 -6.10
CA VAL A 268 -10.97 3.65 -5.53
C VAL A 268 -11.95 2.60 -5.02
N TRP A 269 -12.46 2.82 -3.80
CA TRP A 269 -13.39 1.92 -3.11
C TRP A 269 -14.61 2.67 -2.56
N THR A 270 -15.74 2.03 -2.33
CA THR A 270 -16.25 0.83 -2.97
C THR A 270 -17.23 1.27 -4.03
N VAL A 271 -17.04 0.88 -5.29
CA VAL A 271 -17.78 1.46 -6.42
C VAL A 271 -18.46 0.35 -7.24
N ASP A 272 -19.80 0.41 -7.30
CA ASP A 272 -20.64 -0.66 -7.80
C ASP A 272 -21.53 -0.26 -8.99
N THR A 273 -21.31 0.92 -9.62
CA THR A 273 -22.17 1.40 -10.70
C THR A 273 -21.40 1.70 -11.98
N PRO A 274 -21.93 1.29 -13.16
CA PRO A 274 -21.28 1.54 -14.45
C PRO A 274 -21.05 3.02 -14.76
N ALA A 275 -21.95 3.90 -14.35
CA ALA A 275 -21.78 5.34 -14.53
C ALA A 275 -20.54 5.87 -13.78
N ARG A 276 -20.31 5.35 -12.56
CA ARG A 276 -19.15 5.77 -11.77
C ARG A 276 -17.87 5.10 -12.27
N TRP A 277 -17.89 3.84 -12.68
CA TRP A 277 -16.76 3.18 -13.33
C TRP A 277 -16.26 3.97 -14.54
N LYS A 278 -17.20 4.41 -15.40
CA LYS A 278 -16.89 5.26 -16.57
C LYS A 278 -16.20 6.57 -16.17
N ALA A 279 -16.68 7.23 -15.13
CA ALA A 279 -16.10 8.49 -14.66
C ALA A 279 -14.68 8.29 -14.08
N LEU A 280 -14.47 7.24 -13.29
CA LEU A 280 -13.16 6.91 -12.71
C LEU A 280 -12.15 6.50 -13.77
N ASP A 281 -12.59 5.76 -14.77
CA ASP A 281 -11.74 5.38 -15.88
C ASP A 281 -11.31 6.59 -16.73
N ALA A 282 -12.23 7.52 -17.02
CA ALA A 282 -11.89 8.78 -17.68
C ALA A 282 -10.95 9.68 -16.86
N LEU A 283 -10.98 9.55 -15.52
CA LEU A 283 -10.09 10.26 -14.61
C LEU A 283 -8.69 9.64 -14.58
N GLY A 284 -8.51 8.42 -15.09
CA GLY A 284 -7.23 7.73 -15.11
C GLY A 284 -6.93 6.88 -13.87
N VAL A 285 -7.91 6.60 -13.02
CA VAL A 285 -7.77 5.70 -11.85
C VAL A 285 -7.28 4.32 -12.28
N ASP A 286 -6.39 3.70 -11.53
CA ASP A 286 -5.76 2.43 -11.90
C ASP A 286 -6.64 1.21 -11.61
N GLY A 287 -7.29 1.18 -10.44
CA GLY A 287 -8.14 0.07 -10.04
C GLY A 287 -9.42 0.52 -9.33
N VAL A 288 -10.42 -0.34 -9.40
CA VAL A 288 -11.68 -0.17 -8.69
C VAL A 288 -11.94 -1.39 -7.81
N ILE A 289 -12.09 -1.13 -6.51
CA ILE A 289 -12.52 -2.10 -5.51
C ILE A 289 -14.05 -2.10 -5.50
N THR A 290 -14.66 -3.25 -5.86
CA THR A 290 -16.09 -3.36 -6.13
C THR A 290 -16.71 -4.63 -5.53
N ASN A 291 -17.98 -4.53 -5.10
CA ASN A 291 -18.78 -5.68 -4.71
C ASN A 291 -19.31 -6.49 -5.92
N ARG A 292 -19.14 -5.96 -7.15
CA ARG A 292 -19.66 -6.52 -8.40
C ARG A 292 -18.54 -6.81 -9.41
N PRO A 293 -17.55 -7.66 -9.05
CA PRO A 293 -16.37 -7.85 -9.88
C PRO A 293 -16.67 -8.41 -11.26
N THR A 294 -17.63 -9.33 -11.38
CA THR A 294 -18.04 -9.91 -12.67
C THR A 294 -18.67 -8.84 -13.58
N GLU A 295 -19.51 -7.97 -13.03
CA GLU A 295 -20.15 -6.89 -13.79
C GLU A 295 -19.12 -5.85 -14.25
N LEU A 296 -18.21 -5.44 -13.37
CA LEU A 296 -17.12 -4.53 -13.73
C LEU A 296 -16.20 -5.16 -14.78
N GLY A 297 -15.87 -6.44 -14.64
CA GLY A 297 -15.05 -7.17 -15.60
C GLY A 297 -15.68 -7.20 -17.00
N GLY A 298 -16.97 -7.53 -17.07
CA GLY A 298 -17.74 -7.50 -18.32
C GLY A 298 -17.82 -6.09 -18.94
N TRP A 299 -18.08 -5.07 -18.12
CA TRP A 299 -18.10 -3.67 -18.56
C TRP A 299 -16.74 -3.21 -19.08
N SER A 300 -15.66 -3.54 -18.37
CA SER A 300 -14.29 -3.15 -18.72
C SER A 300 -13.82 -3.83 -20.02
N SER A 301 -14.16 -5.11 -20.21
CA SER A 301 -13.82 -5.88 -21.44
C SER A 301 -14.60 -5.42 -22.67
N GLY A 302 -15.85 -4.97 -22.50
CA GLY A 302 -16.72 -4.48 -23.60
C GLY A 302 -16.32 -3.10 -24.17
N ARG A 303 -15.34 -2.41 -23.55
CA ARG A 303 -14.85 -1.10 -24.03
C ARG A 303 -13.77 -1.19 -25.11
N GLY A 304 -13.23 -2.38 -25.36
CA GLY A 304 -12.24 -2.65 -26.40
C GLY A 304 -12.83 -3.02 -27.77
N ASN A 305 -14.17 -3.03 -27.88
CA ASN A 305 -14.89 -3.34 -29.12
C ASN A 305 -15.61 -2.12 -29.69
#